data_8c5e1d7f3fffab69c06d693c0c1cc432
#
_entry.id   8c5e1d7f3fffab69c06d693c0c1cc432
#
_cell.length_a   1.000
_cell.length_b   1.000
_cell.length_c   1.000
_cell.angle_alpha   90.00
_cell.angle_beta   90.00
_cell.angle_gamma   90.00
#
_symmetry.space_group_name_H-M   'P 1'
#
loop_
_entity.id
_entity.type
_entity.pdbx_description
1 polymer ?
#
loop_
_entity_poly.entity_id
_entity_poly.type
_entity_poly.pdbx_seq_one_letter_code
_entity_poly.pdbx_strand_id
1 'polypeptide(L)'
;GNKEIPSQLDDLNGDARADELAFLIDMPAKSNKSFRIILSSEKSEKNYPARTYAQMKAYGHNNKFANITGFSAAGTENVYSFVYHHGPAIESELVAYRIYFNEKQTVDPYSKVNKRLEIKETCFYPTKAQRANGYGDDALRVYNSGGVGALKGWNGTEATHIKPVVNRTERVLASGPVRAIVEAEVIGWEYQGNDLNMINRYTIYGGHRDMKVDVLFDRPLKQEVFAAGVQILKEGGHMSDHKGLTGSWGTDWPVTDTIGCLLYTSPSPRD
;
A
#
# COMPACT_ATOMS: atom_id res chain seq x y z
N GLY A 1 33.61 -12.52 -9.38
CA GLY A 1 32.83 -13.74 -9.13
C GLY A 1 31.35 -13.46 -9.24
N ASN A 2 30.57 -14.38 -9.75
CA ASN A 2 29.10 -14.25 -9.86
C ASN A 2 28.51 -14.28 -8.43
N LYS A 3 27.97 -13.17 -7.99
CA LYS A 3 27.22 -13.07 -6.74
C LYS A 3 25.73 -13.13 -7.09
N GLU A 4 25.02 -14.06 -6.49
CA GLU A 4 23.56 -14.13 -6.61
C GLU A 4 22.92 -12.94 -5.84
N ILE A 5 21.91 -12.36 -6.44
CA ILE A 5 21.16 -11.23 -5.88
C ILE A 5 19.83 -11.77 -5.37
N PRO A 6 19.36 -11.37 -4.17
CA PRO A 6 18.03 -11.69 -3.69
C PRO A 6 17.00 -11.31 -4.74
N SER A 7 16.19 -12.27 -5.15
CA SER A 7 15.15 -12.08 -6.13
C SER A 7 13.85 -12.73 -5.67
N GLN A 8 12.75 -12.32 -6.27
CA GLN A 8 11.40 -12.77 -5.98
C GLN A 8 10.63 -12.92 -7.28
N LEU A 9 9.92 -14.02 -7.41
CA LEU A 9 8.97 -14.25 -8.50
C LEU A 9 7.56 -14.04 -7.96
N ASP A 10 6.79 -13.19 -8.61
CA ASP A 10 5.43 -12.86 -8.23
C ASP A 10 4.44 -13.28 -9.31
N ASP A 11 3.35 -13.89 -8.87
CA ASP A 11 2.14 -14.16 -9.64
C ASP A 11 1.16 -13.02 -9.36
N LEU A 12 0.96 -12.15 -10.32
CA LEU A 12 0.15 -10.93 -10.15
C LEU A 12 -1.29 -11.10 -10.62
N ASN A 13 -1.59 -12.16 -11.34
CA ASN A 13 -2.91 -12.44 -11.90
C ASN A 13 -3.63 -13.63 -11.24
N GLY A 14 -2.92 -14.41 -10.40
CA GLY A 14 -3.48 -15.55 -9.67
C GLY A 14 -3.60 -16.83 -10.48
N ASP A 15 -2.87 -16.97 -11.58
CA ASP A 15 -2.91 -18.17 -12.44
C ASP A 15 -1.89 -19.26 -12.05
N ALA A 16 -1.21 -19.07 -10.92
CA ALA A 16 -0.15 -19.92 -10.39
C ALA A 16 1.14 -19.94 -11.23
N ARG A 17 1.34 -18.95 -12.08
CA ARG A 17 2.56 -18.73 -12.84
C ARG A 17 3.18 -17.39 -12.45
N ALA A 18 4.49 -17.31 -12.49
CA ALA A 18 5.17 -16.07 -12.23
C ALA A 18 5.05 -15.10 -13.43
N ASP A 19 4.54 -13.91 -13.17
CA ASP A 19 4.44 -12.82 -14.14
C ASP A 19 5.69 -11.94 -14.12
N GLU A 20 6.24 -11.69 -12.93
CA GLU A 20 7.35 -10.77 -12.76
C GLU A 20 8.48 -11.35 -11.91
N LEU A 21 9.72 -11.02 -12.31
CA LEU A 21 10.92 -11.20 -11.51
C LEU A 21 11.35 -9.85 -10.91
N ALA A 22 11.30 -9.75 -9.61
CA ALA A 22 11.75 -8.57 -8.88
C ALA A 22 13.09 -8.82 -8.18
N PHE A 23 13.96 -7.80 -8.16
CA PHE A 23 15.20 -7.78 -7.37
C PHE A 23 15.59 -6.34 -7.03
N LEU A 24 16.40 -6.17 -5.99
CA LEU A 24 16.90 -4.88 -5.54
C LEU A 24 18.42 -4.81 -5.68
N ILE A 25 18.91 -3.70 -6.21
CA ILE A 25 20.33 -3.43 -6.37
C ILE A 25 20.64 -1.98 -6.06
N ASP A 26 21.80 -1.75 -5.50
CA ASP A 26 22.38 -0.41 -5.39
C ASP A 26 23.16 -0.08 -6.66
N MET A 27 22.84 1.04 -7.30
CA MET A 27 23.51 1.53 -8.47
C MET A 27 24.04 2.95 -8.22
N PRO A 28 25.34 3.20 -8.39
CA PRO A 28 25.84 4.55 -8.43
C PRO A 28 25.25 5.35 -9.60
N ALA A 29 25.17 6.66 -9.43
CA ALA A 29 24.70 7.52 -10.51
C ALA A 29 25.58 7.34 -11.78
N LYS A 30 24.94 7.37 -12.95
CA LYS A 30 25.61 7.22 -14.26
C LYS A 30 26.42 5.94 -14.43
N SER A 31 26.03 4.86 -13.75
CA SER A 31 26.67 3.54 -13.86
C SER A 31 25.79 2.54 -14.60
N ASN A 32 26.43 1.52 -15.17
CA ASN A 32 25.77 0.37 -15.80
C ASN A 32 26.16 -0.92 -15.05
N LYS A 33 25.20 -1.82 -14.86
CA LYS A 33 25.43 -3.17 -14.37
C LYS A 33 24.75 -4.18 -15.28
N SER A 34 25.41 -5.29 -15.55
CA SER A 34 24.85 -6.39 -16.32
C SER A 34 24.49 -7.54 -15.38
N PHE A 35 23.34 -8.14 -15.61
CA PHE A 35 22.82 -9.26 -14.85
C PHE A 35 22.59 -10.44 -15.78
N ARG A 36 22.78 -11.64 -15.28
CA ARG A 36 22.41 -12.87 -15.94
C ARG A 36 21.25 -13.51 -15.18
N ILE A 37 20.14 -13.71 -15.85
CA ILE A 37 19.02 -14.48 -15.34
C ILE A 37 19.28 -15.96 -15.67
N ILE A 38 19.20 -16.82 -14.67
CA ILE A 38 19.32 -18.26 -14.82
C ILE A 38 17.98 -18.85 -14.41
N LEU A 39 17.30 -19.46 -15.35
CA LEU A 39 16.08 -20.22 -15.10
C LEU A 39 16.47 -21.65 -14.73
N SER A 40 15.90 -22.17 -13.65
CA SER A 40 16.09 -23.55 -13.20
C SER A 40 14.74 -24.13 -12.79
N SER A 41 14.55 -25.42 -13.07
CA SER A 41 13.44 -26.19 -12.53
C SER A 41 13.66 -26.57 -11.07
N GLU A 42 14.88 -26.45 -10.57
CA GLU A 42 15.23 -26.72 -9.18
C GLU A 42 15.06 -25.47 -8.35
N LYS A 43 14.44 -25.62 -7.18
CA LYS A 43 14.31 -24.53 -6.22
C LYS A 43 15.69 -24.13 -5.70
N SER A 44 15.99 -22.85 -5.68
CA SER A 44 17.21 -22.36 -5.05
C SER A 44 17.24 -22.76 -3.56
N GLU A 45 18.36 -23.31 -3.11
CA GLU A 45 18.56 -23.62 -1.69
C GLU A 45 18.76 -22.36 -0.83
N LYS A 46 19.02 -21.23 -1.47
CA LYS A 46 19.22 -19.96 -0.75
C LYS A 46 17.91 -19.38 -0.28
N ASN A 47 17.79 -19.25 1.02
CA ASN A 47 16.68 -18.57 1.65
C ASN A 47 17.12 -17.15 2.03
N TYR A 48 16.56 -16.16 1.37
CA TYR A 48 16.79 -14.76 1.73
C TYR A 48 15.79 -14.32 2.81
N PRO A 49 16.27 -13.64 3.87
CA PRO A 49 15.36 -13.12 4.88
C PRO A 49 14.37 -12.14 4.25
N ALA A 50 13.12 -12.23 4.67
CA ALA A 50 12.08 -11.31 4.23
C ALA A 50 12.45 -9.87 4.66
N ARG A 51 12.35 -8.95 3.72
CA ARG A 51 12.53 -7.51 3.94
C ARG A 51 11.23 -6.73 3.80
N THR A 52 10.21 -7.43 3.34
CA THR A 52 8.83 -6.90 3.26
C THR A 52 7.85 -7.95 3.75
N TYR A 53 6.67 -7.50 4.14
CA TYR A 53 5.59 -8.36 4.56
C TYR A 53 4.25 -7.72 4.23
N ALA A 54 3.28 -8.55 3.87
CA ALA A 54 1.90 -8.12 3.74
C ALA A 54 0.98 -9.15 4.39
N GLN A 55 -0.12 -8.69 4.95
CA GLN A 55 -1.15 -9.53 5.53
C GLN A 55 -2.54 -8.95 5.36
N MET A 56 -3.52 -9.83 5.29
CA MET A 56 -4.93 -9.53 5.46
C MET A 56 -5.54 -10.58 6.38
N LYS A 57 -6.42 -10.17 7.28
CA LYS A 57 -7.05 -11.08 8.24
C LYS A 57 -8.54 -10.83 8.29
N ALA A 58 -9.33 -11.89 8.28
CA ALA A 58 -10.77 -11.82 8.50
C ALA A 58 -11.13 -12.35 9.89
N TYR A 59 -12.13 -11.72 10.50
CA TYR A 59 -12.73 -12.25 11.71
C TYR A 59 -13.52 -13.53 11.39
N GLY A 60 -13.25 -14.55 12.15
CA GLY A 60 -13.95 -15.82 12.12
C GLY A 60 -14.85 -16.00 13.33
N HIS A 61 -15.32 -17.23 13.51
CA HIS A 61 -16.13 -17.61 14.67
C HIS A 61 -15.35 -17.44 15.98
N ASN A 62 -16.03 -17.07 17.08
CA ASN A 62 -15.46 -16.87 18.42
C ASN A 62 -14.35 -15.81 18.53
N ASN A 63 -14.47 -14.69 17.81
CA ASN A 63 -13.48 -13.60 17.80
C ASN A 63 -12.05 -14.03 17.42
N LYS A 64 -11.92 -15.20 16.80
CA LYS A 64 -10.67 -15.60 16.17
C LYS A 64 -10.59 -14.99 14.79
N PHE A 65 -9.40 -14.65 14.38
CA PHE A 65 -9.15 -14.20 13.00
C PHE A 65 -8.11 -15.10 12.34
N ALA A 66 -8.28 -15.26 11.03
CA ALA A 66 -7.40 -16.06 10.19
C ALA A 66 -6.79 -15.20 9.10
N ASN A 67 -5.58 -15.55 8.66
CA ASN A 67 -5.00 -14.95 7.48
C ASN A 67 -5.83 -15.35 6.25
N ILE A 68 -6.09 -14.36 5.42
CA ILE A 68 -6.72 -14.52 4.11
C ILE A 68 -5.86 -13.82 3.06
N THR A 69 -5.96 -14.24 1.82
CA THR A 69 -5.25 -13.61 0.70
C THR A 69 -6.09 -12.58 -0.03
N GLY A 70 -7.40 -12.58 0.17
CA GLY A 70 -8.30 -11.60 -0.41
C GLY A 70 -9.69 -11.69 0.20
N PHE A 71 -10.45 -10.61 0.03
CA PHE A 71 -11.84 -10.48 0.46
C PHE A 71 -12.57 -9.60 -0.55
N SER A 72 -13.81 -9.99 -0.87
CA SER A 72 -14.66 -9.27 -1.80
C SER A 72 -16.05 -9.05 -1.19
N ALA A 73 -16.64 -7.90 -1.42
CA ALA A 73 -17.97 -7.56 -0.94
C ALA A 73 -18.71 -6.63 -1.89
N ALA A 74 -20.03 -6.69 -1.89
CA ALA A 74 -20.85 -5.72 -2.60
C ALA A 74 -20.57 -4.30 -2.09
N GLY A 75 -20.67 -3.32 -2.98
CA GLY A 75 -20.40 -1.91 -2.64
C GLY A 75 -21.31 -1.31 -1.58
N THR A 76 -22.47 -1.95 -1.35
CA THR A 76 -23.45 -1.59 -0.30
C THR A 76 -23.10 -2.16 1.07
N GLU A 77 -22.19 -3.14 1.14
CA GLU A 77 -21.85 -3.81 2.38
C GLU A 77 -20.81 -3.03 3.19
N ASN A 78 -21.06 -2.92 4.49
CA ASN A 78 -20.07 -2.38 5.41
C ASN A 78 -19.21 -3.52 5.98
N VAL A 79 -18.05 -3.70 5.38
CA VAL A 79 -17.10 -4.77 5.76
C VAL A 79 -16.06 -4.34 6.80
N TYR A 80 -16.15 -3.12 7.30
CA TYR A 80 -15.18 -2.53 8.22
C TYR A 80 -14.89 -3.39 9.46
N SER A 81 -15.89 -4.12 9.96
CA SER A 81 -15.76 -5.01 11.12
C SER A 81 -15.40 -6.45 10.76
N PHE A 82 -15.42 -6.83 9.49
CA PHE A 82 -15.12 -8.20 9.06
C PHE A 82 -13.62 -8.42 8.81
N VAL A 83 -12.91 -7.36 8.46
CA VAL A 83 -11.48 -7.40 8.19
C VAL A 83 -10.73 -6.76 9.35
N TYR A 84 -9.77 -7.49 9.92
CA TYR A 84 -8.96 -6.99 11.02
C TYR A 84 -8.15 -5.78 10.58
N HIS A 85 -7.96 -4.80 11.46
CA HIS A 85 -7.36 -3.48 11.21
C HIS A 85 -7.82 -2.79 9.92
N HIS A 86 -9.05 -3.10 9.48
CA HIS A 86 -9.82 -2.41 8.44
C HIS A 86 -9.37 -2.62 7.00
N GLY A 87 -8.48 -3.57 6.73
CA GLY A 87 -7.99 -3.87 5.40
C GLY A 87 -6.63 -4.57 5.40
N PRO A 88 -5.98 -4.77 4.27
CA PRO A 88 -4.64 -5.31 4.21
C PRO A 88 -3.62 -4.32 4.78
N ALA A 89 -2.59 -4.88 5.42
CA ALA A 89 -1.40 -4.14 5.83
C ALA A 89 -0.20 -4.61 5.00
N ILE A 90 0.68 -3.68 4.71
CA ILE A 90 1.89 -3.88 3.90
C ILE A 90 3.06 -3.14 4.56
N GLU A 91 4.22 -3.77 4.65
CA GLU A 91 5.40 -3.16 5.29
C GLU A 91 6.71 -3.49 4.60
N SER A 92 7.63 -2.56 4.72
CA SER A 92 9.08 -2.81 4.70
C SER A 92 9.61 -2.85 6.13
N GLU A 93 10.90 -3.08 6.30
CA GLU A 93 11.52 -2.96 7.61
C GLU A 93 11.56 -1.51 8.15
N LEU A 94 11.17 -0.49 7.36
CA LEU A 94 11.28 0.94 7.70
C LEU A 94 9.95 1.64 7.96
N VAL A 95 8.85 1.12 7.44
CA VAL A 95 7.51 1.71 7.54
C VAL A 95 6.47 0.64 7.25
N ALA A 96 5.24 0.83 7.75
CA ALA A 96 4.11 0.05 7.28
C ALA A 96 2.94 0.97 6.91
N TYR A 97 2.04 0.41 6.11
CA TYR A 97 0.79 1.04 5.72
C TYR A 97 -0.34 0.04 5.80
N ARG A 98 -1.55 0.50 6.13
CA ARG A 98 -2.79 -0.25 5.88
C ARG A 98 -3.64 0.49 4.86
N ILE A 99 -4.38 -0.29 4.08
CA ILE A 99 -5.33 0.23 3.10
C ILE A 99 -6.73 -0.07 3.63
N TYR A 100 -7.57 0.96 3.73
CA TYR A 100 -8.92 0.78 4.27
C TYR A 100 -9.85 0.14 3.26
N PHE A 101 -10.45 -0.97 3.62
CA PHE A 101 -11.42 -1.68 2.81
C PHE A 101 -12.82 -1.05 2.91
N ASN A 102 -12.94 0.15 2.38
CA ASN A 102 -14.19 0.90 2.28
C ASN A 102 -14.12 1.94 1.15
N GLU A 103 -15.13 2.80 1.06
CA GLU A 103 -15.20 3.85 0.04
C GLU A 103 -14.09 4.90 0.13
N LYS A 104 -13.40 4.96 1.24
CA LYS A 104 -12.28 5.91 1.43
C LYS A 104 -10.98 5.39 0.83
N GLN A 105 -10.76 4.08 0.85
CA GLN A 105 -9.48 3.46 0.49
C GLN A 105 -8.28 4.23 1.08
N THR A 106 -8.43 4.70 2.32
CA THR A 106 -7.43 5.52 2.98
C THR A 106 -6.12 4.75 3.12
N VAL A 107 -5.02 5.40 2.83
CA VAL A 107 -3.66 4.92 3.10
C VAL A 107 -3.21 5.46 4.45
N ASP A 108 -2.98 4.57 5.40
CA ASP A 108 -2.74 4.90 6.80
C ASP A 108 -1.36 4.40 7.25
N PRO A 109 -0.44 5.29 7.63
CA PRO A 109 0.92 4.91 7.96
C PRO A 109 1.07 4.40 9.38
N TYR A 110 1.97 3.43 9.55
CA TYR A 110 2.47 2.95 10.82
C TYR A 110 3.97 3.29 10.92
N SER A 111 4.34 4.04 11.94
CA SER A 111 5.73 4.42 12.20
C SER A 111 6.53 3.23 12.73
N LYS A 112 7.85 3.30 12.61
CA LYS A 112 8.78 2.31 13.17
C LYS A 112 9.92 2.99 13.90
N VAL A 113 10.21 2.50 15.10
CA VAL A 113 11.36 2.94 15.89
C VAL A 113 12.62 2.22 15.44
N ASN A 114 12.51 0.93 15.19
CA ASN A 114 13.62 0.08 14.78
C ASN A 114 13.40 -0.48 13.38
N LYS A 115 14.51 -0.74 12.69
CA LYS A 115 14.50 -1.39 11.38
C LYS A 115 14.19 -2.88 11.51
N ARG A 116 12.90 -3.25 11.38
CA ARG A 116 12.41 -4.64 11.42
C ARG A 116 10.99 -4.76 10.85
N LEU A 117 10.56 -5.97 10.53
CA LEU A 117 9.15 -6.27 10.22
C LEU A 117 8.39 -6.42 11.55
N GLU A 118 7.21 -5.80 11.66
CA GLU A 118 6.44 -5.71 12.92
C GLU A 118 4.98 -6.13 12.80
N ILE A 119 4.37 -5.97 11.62
CA ILE A 119 2.92 -6.13 11.44
C ILE A 119 2.44 -7.55 11.73
N LYS A 120 3.27 -8.55 11.48
CA LYS A 120 2.95 -9.94 11.82
C LYS A 120 2.67 -10.12 13.32
N GLU A 121 3.35 -9.35 14.16
CA GLU A 121 3.29 -9.44 15.62
C GLU A 121 2.32 -8.42 16.22
N THR A 122 2.33 -7.18 15.72
CA THR A 122 1.53 -6.08 16.26
C THR A 122 0.13 -6.04 15.68
N CYS A 123 -0.05 -6.57 14.47
CA CYS A 123 -1.30 -6.44 13.72
C CYS A 123 -1.80 -4.97 13.69
N PHE A 124 -0.89 -4.03 13.48
CA PHE A 124 -1.12 -2.58 13.48
C PHE A 124 -1.43 -1.95 14.87
N TYR A 125 -1.66 -2.75 15.90
CA TYR A 125 -1.99 -2.28 17.24
C TYR A 125 -1.03 -2.87 18.29
N PRO A 126 0.15 -2.25 18.50
CA PRO A 126 1.12 -2.75 19.45
C PRO A 126 0.62 -2.65 20.89
N THR A 127 0.96 -3.63 21.69
CA THR A 127 0.75 -3.61 23.14
C THR A 127 1.69 -2.60 23.80
N LYS A 128 1.38 -2.22 25.06
CA LYS A 128 2.29 -1.36 25.85
C LYS A 128 3.69 -1.98 25.99
N ALA A 129 3.78 -3.31 26.15
CA ALA A 129 5.06 -4.01 26.25
C ALA A 129 5.83 -3.96 24.92
N GLN A 130 5.16 -4.12 23.79
CA GLN A 130 5.79 -3.99 22.48
C GLN A 130 6.33 -2.57 22.28
N ARG A 131 5.54 -1.53 22.57
CA ARG A 131 6.02 -0.13 22.50
C ARG A 131 7.24 0.11 23.40
N ALA A 132 7.22 -0.38 24.63
CA ALA A 132 8.37 -0.28 25.54
C ALA A 132 9.62 -0.99 25.00
N ASN A 133 9.44 -2.01 24.14
CA ASN A 133 10.52 -2.72 23.45
C ASN A 133 10.85 -2.12 22.07
N GLY A 134 10.46 -0.88 21.81
CA GLY A 134 10.79 -0.14 20.59
C GLY A 134 10.07 -0.63 19.34
N TYR A 135 8.84 -1.16 19.47
CA TYR A 135 7.94 -1.29 18.35
C TYR A 135 7.36 0.08 18.01
N GLY A 136 7.04 0.25 16.72
CA GLY A 136 6.34 1.43 16.25
C GLY A 136 4.87 1.47 16.65
N ASP A 137 4.12 2.41 16.11
CA ASP A 137 2.70 2.57 16.40
C ASP A 137 1.94 3.12 15.18
N ASP A 138 0.62 3.04 15.24
CA ASP A 138 -0.29 3.77 14.36
C ASP A 138 0.02 5.28 14.48
N ALA A 139 0.43 5.88 13.37
CA ALA A 139 1.06 7.21 13.40
C ALA A 139 0.12 8.34 12.98
N LEU A 140 -1.10 8.02 12.49
CA LEU A 140 -1.98 9.01 11.90
C LEU A 140 -3.45 8.69 12.19
N ARG A 141 -4.19 9.66 12.67
CA ARG A 141 -5.63 9.56 12.74
C ARG A 141 -6.28 10.07 11.46
N VAL A 142 -6.64 9.15 10.59
CA VAL A 142 -7.05 9.46 9.22
C VAL A 142 -8.46 10.04 9.08
N TYR A 143 -9.34 9.88 10.09
CA TYR A 143 -10.72 10.38 10.05
C TYR A 143 -11.44 10.06 8.72
N ASN A 144 -11.84 11.10 8.00
CA ASN A 144 -12.50 11.02 6.70
C ASN A 144 -11.57 11.37 5.53
N SER A 145 -10.27 11.49 5.79
CA SER A 145 -9.27 11.85 4.77
C SER A 145 -8.83 10.64 3.93
N GLY A 146 -8.04 10.92 2.91
CA GLY A 146 -7.30 9.92 2.15
C GLY A 146 -6.02 9.43 2.84
N GLY A 147 -5.67 9.96 4.02
CA GLY A 147 -4.39 9.65 4.68
C GLY A 147 -3.20 10.18 3.87
N VAL A 148 -2.33 9.28 3.47
CA VAL A 148 -1.10 9.60 2.77
C VAL A 148 -1.08 9.06 1.33
N GLY A 149 -1.81 9.73 0.42
CA GLY A 149 -1.73 9.44 -1.01
C GLY A 149 -2.84 8.56 -1.59
N ALA A 150 -3.94 8.33 -0.89
CA ALA A 150 -5.08 7.62 -1.48
C ALA A 150 -5.66 8.37 -2.67
N LEU A 151 -5.98 7.62 -3.74
CA LEU A 151 -6.76 8.16 -4.85
C LEU A 151 -8.17 8.54 -4.40
N LYS A 152 -8.67 9.63 -4.92
CA LYS A 152 -10.04 10.15 -4.73
C LYS A 152 -10.65 10.57 -6.05
N GLY A 153 -11.97 10.61 -6.11
CA GLY A 153 -12.65 11.37 -7.13
C GLY A 153 -12.49 12.88 -6.89
N TRP A 154 -12.87 13.67 -7.86
CA TRP A 154 -12.90 15.13 -7.81
C TRP A 154 -14.22 15.66 -8.36
N ASN A 155 -14.94 16.48 -7.62
CA ASN A 155 -16.23 17.04 -8.06
C ASN A 155 -16.14 18.47 -8.61
N GLY A 156 -14.91 18.96 -8.80
CA GLY A 156 -14.63 20.34 -9.21
C GLY A 156 -14.24 21.26 -8.06
N THR A 157 -14.55 20.89 -6.83
CA THR A 157 -14.32 21.70 -5.62
C THR A 157 -13.54 20.94 -4.55
N GLU A 158 -13.87 19.68 -4.34
CA GLU A 158 -13.29 18.85 -3.29
C GLU A 158 -13.10 17.39 -3.74
N ALA A 159 -12.24 16.69 -3.00
CA ALA A 159 -12.00 15.27 -3.19
C ALA A 159 -13.21 14.46 -2.69
N THR A 160 -13.65 13.48 -3.48
CA THR A 160 -14.80 12.63 -3.16
C THR A 160 -14.37 11.18 -2.92
N HIS A 161 -15.17 10.43 -2.16
CA HIS A 161 -14.94 9.02 -1.95
C HIS A 161 -15.29 8.19 -3.19
N ILE A 162 -14.71 6.98 -3.25
CA ILE A 162 -14.94 6.02 -4.34
C ILE A 162 -16.27 5.30 -4.07
N LYS A 163 -17.36 5.94 -4.42
CA LYS A 163 -18.73 5.43 -4.30
C LYS A 163 -19.71 6.22 -5.18
N PRO A 164 -20.88 5.64 -5.58
CA PRO A 164 -21.22 4.22 -5.37
C PRO A 164 -20.40 3.29 -6.25
N VAL A 165 -20.30 2.04 -5.86
CA VAL A 165 -19.64 0.97 -6.62
C VAL A 165 -20.47 -0.31 -6.55
N VAL A 166 -20.34 -1.20 -7.53
CA VAL A 166 -21.01 -2.50 -7.52
C VAL A 166 -20.29 -3.45 -6.56
N ASN A 167 -18.97 -3.51 -6.62
CA ASN A 167 -18.17 -4.42 -5.81
C ASN A 167 -16.83 -3.80 -5.42
N ARG A 168 -16.30 -4.25 -4.27
CA ARG A 168 -14.93 -3.98 -3.79
C ARG A 168 -14.22 -5.29 -3.51
N THR A 169 -12.96 -5.36 -3.87
CA THR A 169 -12.08 -6.48 -3.53
C THR A 169 -10.74 -5.95 -3.08
N GLU A 170 -10.21 -6.48 -1.98
CA GLU A 170 -8.82 -6.25 -1.62
C GLU A 170 -8.08 -7.58 -1.50
N ARG A 171 -6.81 -7.59 -1.87
CA ARG A 171 -6.01 -8.82 -1.90
C ARG A 171 -4.53 -8.56 -1.63
N VAL A 172 -3.87 -9.57 -1.07
CA VAL A 172 -2.41 -9.64 -0.94
C VAL A 172 -1.89 -10.48 -2.11
N LEU A 173 -1.09 -9.89 -3.00
CA LEU A 173 -0.51 -10.57 -4.14
C LEU A 173 0.89 -11.10 -3.88
N ALA A 174 1.71 -10.32 -3.16
CA ALA A 174 3.09 -10.71 -2.88
C ALA A 174 3.51 -10.29 -1.47
N SER A 175 4.37 -11.11 -0.88
CA SER A 175 5.00 -10.85 0.42
C SER A 175 6.31 -11.63 0.47
N GLY A 176 7.45 -10.95 0.41
CA GLY A 176 8.72 -11.69 0.25
C GLY A 176 9.99 -10.88 0.53
N PRO A 177 11.14 -11.42 0.13
CA PRO A 177 12.43 -10.84 0.45
C PRO A 177 12.71 -9.51 -0.25
N VAL A 178 11.99 -9.20 -1.33
CA VAL A 178 12.28 -8.05 -2.18
C VAL A 178 11.18 -7.00 -2.08
N ARG A 179 9.93 -7.41 -2.28
CA ARG A 179 8.77 -6.52 -2.24
C ARG A 179 7.52 -7.20 -1.69
N ALA A 180 6.59 -6.38 -1.23
CA ALA A 180 5.22 -6.78 -0.97
C ALA A 180 4.27 -5.99 -1.86
N ILE A 181 3.14 -6.61 -2.24
CA ILE A 181 2.12 -6.03 -3.12
C ILE A 181 0.75 -6.34 -2.55
N VAL A 182 -0.08 -5.31 -2.45
CA VAL A 182 -1.52 -5.44 -2.18
C VAL A 182 -2.31 -4.67 -3.23
N GLU A 183 -3.53 -5.10 -3.47
CA GLU A 183 -4.45 -4.42 -4.39
C GLU A 183 -5.77 -4.11 -3.73
N ALA A 184 -6.33 -2.97 -4.13
CA ALA A 184 -7.72 -2.59 -3.91
C ALA A 184 -8.40 -2.38 -5.27
N GLU A 185 -9.35 -3.25 -5.58
CA GLU A 185 -10.13 -3.23 -6.81
C GLU A 185 -11.54 -2.72 -6.53
N VAL A 186 -12.08 -1.94 -7.43
CA VAL A 186 -13.49 -1.57 -7.48
C VAL A 186 -14.06 -1.86 -8.87
N ILE A 187 -15.29 -2.35 -8.88
CA ILE A 187 -16.05 -2.61 -10.10
C ILE A 187 -17.29 -1.75 -10.09
N GLY A 188 -17.57 -1.11 -11.22
CA GLY A 188 -18.78 -0.30 -11.42
C GLY A 188 -18.79 0.95 -10.51
N TRP A 189 -17.71 1.69 -10.46
CA TRP A 189 -17.71 3.00 -9.82
C TRP A 189 -18.44 4.01 -10.71
N GLU A 190 -19.65 4.40 -10.30
CA GLU A 190 -20.40 5.46 -10.97
C GLU A 190 -19.70 6.81 -10.73
N TYR A 191 -19.00 7.28 -11.75
CA TYR A 191 -18.18 8.46 -11.62
C TYR A 191 -18.23 9.35 -12.87
N GLN A 192 -18.65 10.61 -12.68
CA GLN A 192 -18.76 11.62 -13.75
C GLN A 192 -19.52 11.12 -15.00
N GLY A 193 -20.62 10.38 -14.77
CA GLY A 193 -21.48 9.85 -15.83
C GLY A 193 -20.94 8.61 -16.55
N ASN A 194 -19.94 7.97 -15.98
CA ASN A 194 -19.37 6.71 -16.49
C ASN A 194 -19.25 5.68 -15.36
N ASP A 195 -19.28 4.40 -15.73
CA ASP A 195 -18.90 3.31 -14.86
C ASP A 195 -17.42 2.99 -15.05
N LEU A 196 -16.66 3.01 -13.97
CA LEU A 196 -15.23 2.72 -13.96
C LEU A 196 -14.94 1.42 -13.21
N ASN A 197 -14.11 0.58 -13.79
CA ASN A 197 -13.42 -0.47 -13.07
C ASN A 197 -11.97 -0.04 -12.85
N MET A 198 -11.51 -0.15 -11.62
CA MET A 198 -10.21 0.39 -11.23
C MET A 198 -9.52 -0.54 -10.26
N ILE A 199 -8.20 -0.66 -10.40
CA ILE A 199 -7.32 -1.31 -9.45
C ILE A 199 -6.31 -0.28 -8.95
N ASN A 200 -6.20 -0.11 -7.64
CA ASN A 200 -5.08 0.54 -6.99
C ASN A 200 -4.11 -0.55 -6.52
N ARG A 201 -2.94 -0.63 -7.13
CA ARG A 201 -1.86 -1.55 -6.74
C ARG A 201 -0.83 -0.81 -5.92
N TYR A 202 -0.61 -1.27 -4.70
CA TYR A 202 0.33 -0.72 -3.74
C TYR A 202 1.54 -1.64 -3.64
N THR A 203 2.72 -1.10 -3.91
CA THR A 203 3.98 -1.86 -3.88
C THR A 203 4.99 -1.19 -2.95
N ILE A 204 5.51 -1.94 -1.99
CA ILE A 204 6.62 -1.51 -1.13
C ILE A 204 7.83 -2.41 -1.33
N TYR A 205 9.02 -1.82 -1.36
CA TYR A 205 10.28 -2.54 -1.51
C TYR A 205 11.06 -2.59 -0.20
N GLY A 206 11.86 -3.64 -0.02
CA GLY A 206 12.76 -3.77 1.11
C GLY A 206 13.76 -2.61 1.16
N GLY A 207 13.93 -1.98 2.33
CA GLY A 207 14.80 -0.82 2.51
C GLY A 207 14.21 0.52 2.10
N HIS A 208 12.97 0.54 1.63
CA HIS A 208 12.26 1.75 1.22
C HIS A 208 11.22 2.18 2.27
N ARG A 209 11.02 3.49 2.38
CA ARG A 209 9.90 4.10 3.12
C ARG A 209 8.76 4.51 2.20
N ASP A 210 9.06 4.73 0.95
CA ASP A 210 8.08 5.07 -0.07
C ASP A 210 7.30 3.83 -0.51
N MET A 211 6.05 4.05 -0.84
CA MET A 211 5.16 3.07 -1.45
C MET A 211 4.70 3.58 -2.81
N LYS A 212 4.92 2.78 -3.84
CA LYS A 212 4.41 3.06 -5.17
C LYS A 212 2.93 2.71 -5.23
N VAL A 213 2.13 3.58 -5.83
CA VAL A 213 0.71 3.33 -6.12
C VAL A 213 0.49 3.42 -7.62
N ASP A 214 0.16 2.31 -8.24
CA ASP A 214 -0.26 2.25 -9.64
C ASP A 214 -1.79 2.22 -9.70
N VAL A 215 -2.37 3.15 -10.44
CA VAL A 215 -3.82 3.21 -10.67
C VAL A 215 -4.11 2.72 -12.08
N LEU A 216 -4.80 1.62 -12.18
CA LEU A 216 -5.10 0.91 -13.42
C LEU A 216 -6.60 0.96 -13.68
N PHE A 217 -6.99 1.39 -14.87
CA PHE A 217 -8.38 1.37 -15.34
C PHE A 217 -8.50 0.33 -16.46
N ASP A 218 -9.63 -0.32 -16.54
CA ASP A 218 -9.92 -1.34 -17.57
C ASP A 218 -10.19 -0.75 -18.96
N ARG A 219 -10.30 0.58 -19.07
CA ARG A 219 -10.52 1.33 -20.30
C ARG A 219 -9.78 2.67 -20.31
N PRO A 220 -9.54 3.26 -21.47
CA PRO A 220 -9.05 4.63 -21.55
C PRO A 220 -10.01 5.60 -20.84
N LEU A 221 -9.44 6.51 -20.09
CA LEU A 221 -10.17 7.63 -19.48
C LEU A 221 -10.57 8.63 -20.57
N LYS A 222 -11.70 9.31 -20.37
CA LYS A 222 -12.20 10.35 -21.28
C LYS A 222 -11.87 11.74 -20.75
N GLN A 223 -12.65 12.18 -19.77
CA GLN A 223 -12.51 13.48 -19.13
C GLN A 223 -12.56 13.39 -17.60
N GLU A 224 -12.51 12.17 -17.07
CA GLU A 224 -12.57 11.94 -15.64
C GLU A 224 -11.34 12.56 -14.95
N VAL A 225 -11.58 13.31 -13.89
CA VAL A 225 -10.55 13.99 -13.10
C VAL A 225 -10.49 13.38 -11.72
N PHE A 226 -9.30 13.05 -11.28
CA PHE A 226 -9.06 12.45 -9.97
C PHE A 226 -8.20 13.36 -9.10
N ALA A 227 -8.22 13.12 -7.81
CA ALA A 227 -7.38 13.78 -6.84
C ALA A 227 -6.55 12.74 -6.07
N ALA A 228 -5.35 13.12 -5.71
CA ALA A 228 -4.55 12.44 -4.71
C ALA A 228 -3.90 13.51 -3.82
N GLY A 229 -3.71 13.20 -2.55
CA GLY A 229 -3.18 14.19 -1.61
C GLY A 229 -2.76 13.55 -0.30
N VAL A 230 -2.21 14.38 0.57
CA VAL A 230 -1.83 14.01 1.94
C VAL A 230 -2.69 14.78 2.93
N GLN A 231 -3.00 14.16 4.05
CA GLN A 231 -3.72 14.83 5.13
C GLN A 231 -2.88 15.98 5.68
N ILE A 232 -3.49 17.15 5.82
CA ILE A 232 -2.84 18.28 6.48
C ILE A 232 -2.83 18.01 7.98
N LEU A 233 -1.64 17.99 8.56
CA LEU A 233 -1.41 17.73 9.97
C LEU A 233 -1.54 19.02 10.80
N LYS A 234 -1.92 18.86 12.06
CA LYS A 234 -1.96 19.97 13.01
C LYS A 234 -0.54 20.33 13.45
N GLU A 235 -0.38 21.55 13.95
CA GLU A 235 0.87 22.03 14.56
C GLU A 235 2.12 21.78 13.69
N GLY A 236 1.99 22.02 12.38
CA GLY A 236 3.04 21.79 11.40
C GLY A 236 2.89 22.65 10.16
N GLY A 237 3.22 22.11 9.04
CA GLY A 237 3.12 22.80 7.77
C GLY A 237 2.75 21.88 6.61
N HIS A 238 2.57 22.48 5.48
CA HIS A 238 2.35 21.77 4.22
C HIS A 238 3.00 22.51 3.06
N MET A 239 3.22 21.79 1.99
CA MET A 239 3.76 22.34 0.74
C MET A 239 3.08 21.74 -0.48
N SER A 240 3.05 22.47 -1.56
CA SER A 240 2.70 21.96 -2.88
C SER A 240 3.46 22.75 -3.93
N ASP A 241 3.99 22.07 -4.95
CA ASP A 241 4.58 22.73 -6.12
C ASP A 241 3.55 22.99 -7.24
N HIS A 242 2.30 22.52 -7.04
CA HIS A 242 1.22 22.52 -8.03
C HIS A 242 1.59 21.83 -9.37
N LYS A 243 2.57 20.93 -9.34
CA LYS A 243 3.08 20.16 -10.48
C LYS A 243 3.20 18.67 -10.22
N GLY A 244 2.62 18.22 -9.10
CA GLY A 244 2.61 16.79 -8.73
C GLY A 244 3.30 16.45 -7.42
N LEU A 245 3.96 17.41 -6.76
CA LEU A 245 4.53 17.21 -5.44
C LEU A 245 3.70 17.95 -4.39
N THR A 246 3.27 17.22 -3.37
CA THR A 246 2.64 17.79 -2.17
C THR A 246 3.15 17.09 -0.92
N GLY A 247 3.16 17.78 0.19
CA GLY A 247 3.60 17.23 1.46
C GLY A 247 2.96 17.92 2.65
N SER A 248 2.95 17.23 3.78
CA SER A 248 2.50 17.75 5.05
C SER A 248 3.36 17.18 6.17
N TRP A 249 3.62 17.96 7.19
CA TRP A 249 4.32 17.54 8.40
C TRP A 249 3.70 18.20 9.62
N GLY A 250 3.78 17.54 10.74
CA GLY A 250 3.20 18.03 12.00
C GLY A 250 2.95 16.90 12.97
N THR A 251 2.17 17.18 13.98
CA THR A 251 1.74 16.21 14.98
C THR A 251 0.30 15.80 14.75
N ASP A 252 -0.05 14.58 15.12
CA ASP A 252 -1.44 14.11 15.19
C ASP A 252 -1.60 13.08 16.32
N TRP A 253 -2.78 13.05 16.89
CA TRP A 253 -3.12 12.01 17.87
C TRP A 253 -3.25 10.64 17.13
N PRO A 254 -2.81 9.52 17.70
CA PRO A 254 -2.38 9.33 19.10
C PRO A 254 -0.88 9.55 19.35
N VAL A 255 -0.11 9.90 18.32
CA VAL A 255 1.35 10.05 18.41
C VAL A 255 1.68 11.53 18.62
N THR A 256 2.54 11.81 19.60
CA THR A 256 3.03 13.16 19.87
C THR A 256 4.24 13.54 19.04
N ASP A 257 4.83 12.56 18.38
CA ASP A 257 5.99 12.79 17.51
C ASP A 257 5.58 13.41 16.18
N THR A 258 6.47 14.21 15.61
CA THR A 258 6.25 14.81 14.30
C THR A 258 6.36 13.75 13.22
N ILE A 259 5.34 13.67 12.39
CA ILE A 259 5.37 12.87 11.17
C ILE A 259 5.45 13.76 9.94
N GLY A 260 6.05 13.27 8.87
CA GLY A 260 6.12 13.95 7.58
C GLY A 260 5.72 13.01 6.47
N CYS A 261 4.85 13.49 5.59
CA CYS A 261 4.37 12.73 4.44
C CYS A 261 4.58 13.53 3.17
N LEU A 262 5.08 12.85 2.14
CA LEU A 262 5.22 13.40 0.79
C LEU A 262 4.46 12.52 -0.20
N LEU A 263 3.77 13.16 -1.12
CA LEU A 263 3.19 12.51 -2.28
C LEU A 263 3.80 13.13 -3.54
N TYR A 264 4.30 12.27 -4.40
CA TYR A 264 4.74 12.65 -5.74
C TYR A 264 3.88 11.90 -6.77
N THR A 265 3.24 12.65 -7.67
CA THR A 265 2.52 12.08 -8.80
C THR A 265 3.41 12.16 -10.04
N SER A 266 3.79 11.01 -10.58
CA SER A 266 4.42 10.97 -11.91
C SER A 266 3.30 11.00 -12.94
N PRO A 267 3.29 11.97 -13.88
CA PRO A 267 2.41 11.83 -15.03
C PRO A 267 2.77 10.53 -15.74
N SER A 268 1.76 9.71 -16.04
CA SER A 268 1.97 8.56 -16.92
C SER A 268 2.67 9.07 -18.18
N PRO A 269 3.77 8.46 -18.64
CA PRO A 269 4.29 8.80 -19.94
C PRO A 269 3.16 8.52 -20.93
N ARG A 270 2.56 9.57 -21.42
CA ARG A 270 1.72 9.49 -22.61
C ARG A 270 2.67 9.55 -23.77
N ASP A 271 2.56 8.54 -24.58
CA ASP A 271 3.20 8.43 -25.88
C ASP A 271 2.99 9.67 -26.74
#